data_d4c68861c6a6d67ec4add10ed3678846
#
_entry.id   d4c68861c6a6d67ec4add10ed3678846
#
_cell.length_a   1.000
_cell.length_b   1.000
_cell.length_c   1.000
_cell.angle_alpha   90.00
_cell.angle_beta   90.00
_cell.angle_gamma   90.00
#
_symmetry.space_group_name_H-M   'P 1'
#
loop_
_entity.id
_entity.type
_entity.pdbx_description
1 polymer ?
#
loop_
_entity_poly.entity_id
_entity_poly.type
_entity_poly.pdbx_seq_one_letter_code
_entity_poly.pdbx_strand_id
1 'polypeptide(L)'
;MKRRIVVKVGSNVLTRTDGKLDVTRMSALVDQIAWLRSQDYDVILVSSGAVSAGRDELRTGRELDSVEQRQLFSALGQVKLMGLYYDLFREYDIHIGQVLTMKKNFEPGDEYANQRQCMNVMLDNGVLPIVNENDTVSITGLMFTDNDELSGLIAQMMQAETLVLLSNIDGVFTKNPNDPTAELIPEVQ
;
A
#
# COMPACT_ATOMS: atom_id res chain seq x y z
N MET A 1 13.34 -6.24 -20.38
CA MET A 1 12.85 -5.81 -19.05
C MET A 1 11.43 -6.34 -18.92
N LYS A 2 11.08 -6.93 -17.77
CA LYS A 2 9.69 -7.29 -17.49
C LYS A 2 8.84 -6.04 -17.42
N ARG A 3 7.57 -6.16 -17.81
CA ARG A 3 6.59 -5.08 -17.64
C ARG A 3 6.29 -4.89 -16.15
N ARG A 4 6.34 -3.67 -15.66
CA ARG A 4 6.22 -3.38 -14.24
C ARG A 4 4.89 -2.70 -13.93
N ILE A 5 4.20 -3.21 -12.90
CA ILE A 5 2.91 -2.70 -12.45
C ILE A 5 3.01 -2.37 -10.95
N VAL A 6 2.51 -1.19 -10.58
CA VAL A 6 2.26 -0.84 -9.18
C VAL A 6 0.77 -1.00 -8.91
N VAL A 7 0.43 -1.77 -7.88
CA VAL A 7 -0.95 -1.93 -7.40
C VAL A 7 -1.05 -1.27 -6.03
N LYS A 8 -1.93 -0.29 -5.90
CA LYS A 8 -2.24 0.32 -4.61
C LYS A 8 -3.59 -0.16 -4.10
N VAL A 9 -3.64 -0.53 -2.83
CA VAL A 9 -4.87 -0.92 -2.16
C VAL A 9 -5.13 -0.05 -0.92
N GLY A 10 -6.31 0.57 -0.88
CA GLY A 10 -6.74 1.45 0.21
C GLY A 10 -7.22 0.68 1.44
N SER A 11 -7.17 1.32 2.61
CA SER A 11 -7.63 0.72 3.88
C SER A 11 -9.08 0.23 3.80
N ASN A 12 -9.97 1.02 3.20
CA ASN A 12 -11.39 0.67 3.08
C ASN A 12 -11.66 -0.55 2.20
N VAL A 13 -10.72 -0.90 1.30
CA VAL A 13 -10.78 -2.13 0.51
C VAL A 13 -10.35 -3.32 1.34
N LEU A 14 -9.35 -3.14 2.21
CA LEU A 14 -8.75 -4.20 3.02
C LEU A 14 -9.46 -4.45 4.35
N THR A 15 -10.37 -3.56 4.77
CA THR A 15 -11.03 -3.68 6.06
C THR A 15 -12.54 -3.84 5.89
N ARG A 16 -13.14 -4.60 6.81
CA ARG A 16 -14.59 -4.71 6.97
C ARG A 16 -15.13 -3.52 7.76
N THR A 17 -16.46 -3.41 7.82
CA THR A 17 -17.16 -2.37 8.59
C THR A 17 -16.89 -2.39 10.09
N ASP A 18 -16.45 -3.55 10.63
CA ASP A 18 -16.02 -3.71 12.01
C ASP A 18 -14.57 -3.27 12.27
N GLY A 19 -13.86 -2.77 11.23
CA GLY A 19 -12.48 -2.30 11.29
C GLY A 19 -11.41 -3.38 11.17
N LYS A 20 -11.80 -4.67 11.10
CA LYS A 20 -10.87 -5.80 10.96
C LYS A 20 -10.43 -5.98 9.51
N LEU A 21 -9.27 -6.59 9.33
CA LEU A 21 -8.82 -6.99 7.99
C LEU A 21 -9.80 -8.00 7.37
N ASP A 22 -10.14 -7.77 6.12
CA ASP A 22 -10.99 -8.65 5.32
C ASP A 22 -10.13 -9.69 4.60
N VAL A 23 -9.97 -10.85 5.22
CA VAL A 23 -9.14 -11.95 4.68
C VAL A 23 -9.63 -12.38 3.30
N THR A 24 -10.94 -12.38 3.06
CA THR A 24 -11.52 -12.78 1.76
C THR A 24 -11.09 -11.82 0.65
N ARG A 25 -11.17 -10.50 0.90
CA ARG A 25 -10.72 -9.50 -0.07
C ARG A 25 -9.22 -9.52 -0.27
N MET A 26 -8.45 -9.75 0.81
CA MET A 26 -7.00 -9.89 0.72
C MET A 26 -6.61 -11.13 -0.08
N SER A 27 -7.28 -12.26 0.11
CA SER A 27 -7.07 -13.46 -0.69
C SER A 27 -7.35 -13.20 -2.17
N ALA A 28 -8.49 -12.59 -2.50
CA ALA A 28 -8.83 -12.26 -3.88
C ALA A 28 -7.80 -11.30 -4.53
N LEU A 29 -7.27 -10.33 -3.77
CA LEU A 29 -6.19 -9.46 -4.24
C LEU A 29 -4.90 -10.26 -4.52
N VAL A 30 -4.53 -11.15 -3.60
CA VAL A 30 -3.35 -12.01 -3.75
C VAL A 30 -3.49 -12.92 -4.96
N ASP A 31 -4.66 -13.51 -5.21
CA ASP A 31 -4.95 -14.32 -6.41
C ASP A 31 -4.67 -13.53 -7.71
N GLN A 32 -5.14 -12.28 -7.78
CA GLN A 32 -4.92 -11.41 -8.95
C GLN A 32 -3.45 -11.03 -9.12
N ILE A 33 -2.73 -10.74 -8.02
CA ILE A 33 -1.30 -10.42 -8.07
C ILE A 33 -0.50 -11.67 -8.48
N ALA A 34 -0.83 -12.84 -7.96
CA ALA A 34 -0.19 -14.10 -8.35
C ALA A 34 -0.41 -14.40 -9.84
N TRP A 35 -1.63 -14.15 -10.35
CA TRP A 35 -1.92 -14.27 -11.77
C TRP A 35 -1.09 -13.29 -12.62
N LEU A 36 -1.00 -12.01 -12.26
CA LEU A 36 -0.16 -11.02 -12.96
C LEU A 36 1.30 -11.48 -13.02
N ARG A 37 1.83 -12.00 -11.92
CA ARG A 37 3.21 -12.52 -11.88
C ARG A 37 3.39 -13.74 -12.77
N SER A 38 2.40 -14.62 -12.88
CA SER A 38 2.43 -15.75 -13.81
C SER A 38 2.44 -15.33 -15.29
N GLN A 39 1.99 -14.09 -15.58
CA GLN A 39 2.04 -13.45 -16.90
C GLN A 39 3.32 -12.63 -17.12
N ASP A 40 4.36 -12.89 -16.34
CA ASP A 40 5.70 -12.26 -16.42
C ASP A 40 5.72 -10.74 -16.11
N TYR A 41 4.79 -10.28 -15.27
CA TYR A 41 4.83 -8.91 -14.73
C TYR A 41 5.64 -8.84 -13.44
N ASP A 42 6.46 -7.78 -13.31
CA ASP A 42 6.99 -7.33 -12.04
C ASP A 42 5.92 -6.53 -11.31
N VAL A 43 5.44 -7.03 -10.16
CA VAL A 43 4.39 -6.34 -9.38
C VAL A 43 4.98 -5.78 -8.10
N ILE A 44 4.64 -4.52 -7.79
CA ILE A 44 4.90 -3.85 -6.51
C ILE A 44 3.55 -3.53 -5.88
N LEU A 45 3.33 -3.97 -4.64
CA LEU A 45 2.10 -3.70 -3.90
C LEU A 45 2.31 -2.53 -2.94
N VAL A 46 1.51 -1.47 -3.06
CA VAL A 46 1.43 -0.38 -2.07
C VAL A 46 0.19 -0.63 -1.23
N SER A 47 0.38 -1.00 0.04
CA SER A 47 -0.72 -1.44 0.90
C SER A 47 -0.95 -0.50 2.06
N SER A 48 -2.20 -0.08 2.22
CA SER A 48 -2.72 0.55 3.44
C SER A 48 -3.17 -0.52 4.47
N GLY A 49 -3.79 -0.08 5.56
CA GLY A 49 -4.50 -0.97 6.50
C GLY A 49 -3.75 -1.29 7.79
N ALA A 50 -2.49 -0.89 7.94
CA ALA A 50 -1.71 -1.15 9.16
C ALA A 50 -2.36 -0.55 10.40
N VAL A 51 -2.71 0.74 10.38
CA VAL A 51 -3.36 1.42 11.53
C VAL A 51 -4.68 0.74 11.91
N SER A 52 -5.51 0.38 10.94
CA SER A 52 -6.78 -0.33 11.18
C SER A 52 -6.55 -1.71 11.80
N ALA A 53 -5.58 -2.46 11.29
CA ALA A 53 -5.21 -3.77 11.82
C ALA A 53 -4.72 -3.69 13.28
N GLY A 54 -3.96 -2.65 13.62
CA GLY A 54 -3.45 -2.44 14.97
C GLY A 54 -4.53 -2.00 15.98
N ARG A 55 -5.50 -1.22 15.55
CA ARG A 55 -6.66 -0.85 16.40
C ARG A 55 -7.47 -2.06 16.83
N ASP A 56 -7.54 -3.10 16.01
CA ASP A 56 -8.20 -4.36 16.36
C ASP A 56 -7.41 -5.17 17.39
N GLU A 57 -6.07 -5.03 17.41
CA GLU A 57 -5.20 -5.81 18.30
C GLU A 57 -5.17 -5.29 19.75
N LEU A 58 -5.27 -3.97 19.94
CA LEU A 58 -5.05 -3.37 21.24
C LEU A 58 -6.11 -2.33 21.60
N ARG A 59 -6.72 -2.49 22.76
CA ARG A 59 -7.49 -1.44 23.42
C ARG A 59 -6.60 -0.72 24.43
N THR A 60 -6.42 0.57 24.25
CA THR A 60 -5.60 1.38 25.16
C THR A 60 -6.37 1.73 26.44
N GLY A 61 -5.66 1.70 27.58
CA GLY A 61 -6.23 2.10 28.87
C GLY A 61 -6.24 3.62 29.11
N ARG A 62 -5.66 4.41 28.18
CA ARG A 62 -5.65 5.88 28.20
C ARG A 62 -6.06 6.43 26.84
N GLU A 63 -6.51 7.65 26.83
CA GLU A 63 -6.74 8.41 25.60
C GLU A 63 -5.38 8.75 24.97
N LEU A 64 -5.30 8.53 23.67
CA LEU A 64 -4.12 8.83 22.85
C LEU A 64 -4.45 9.95 21.88
N ASP A 65 -3.50 10.86 21.66
CA ASP A 65 -3.62 11.82 20.56
C ASP A 65 -3.52 11.14 19.18
N SER A 66 -3.75 11.91 18.12
CA SER A 66 -3.78 11.38 16.76
C SER A 66 -2.43 10.81 16.29
N VAL A 67 -1.32 11.40 16.72
CA VAL A 67 0.03 10.96 16.38
C VAL A 67 0.36 9.67 17.14
N GLU A 68 0.12 9.66 18.45
CA GLU A 68 0.30 8.47 19.29
C GLU A 68 -0.52 7.28 18.80
N GLN A 69 -1.79 7.51 18.43
CA GLN A 69 -2.65 6.48 17.87
C GLN A 69 -2.07 5.90 16.57
N ARG A 70 -1.64 6.79 15.66
CA ARG A 70 -1.08 6.37 14.38
C ARG A 70 0.21 5.58 14.58
N GLN A 71 1.13 6.07 15.40
CA GLN A 71 2.40 5.38 15.69
C GLN A 71 2.18 4.01 16.34
N LEU A 72 1.39 3.96 17.42
CA LEU A 72 1.13 2.71 18.14
C LEU A 72 0.42 1.68 17.27
N PHE A 73 -0.67 2.08 16.62
CA PHE A 73 -1.47 1.13 15.85
C PHE A 73 -0.80 0.72 14.54
N SER A 74 -0.02 1.59 13.89
CA SER A 74 0.76 1.16 12.73
C SER A 74 1.86 0.17 13.12
N ALA A 75 2.54 0.39 14.24
CA ALA A 75 3.58 -0.54 14.72
C ALA A 75 3.02 -1.95 14.97
N LEU A 76 1.88 -2.06 15.63
CA LEU A 76 1.21 -3.34 15.89
C LEU A 76 0.61 -3.93 14.62
N GLY A 77 -0.12 -3.11 13.88
CA GLY A 77 -0.89 -3.58 12.75
C GLY A 77 -0.05 -3.92 11.52
N GLN A 78 1.13 -3.32 11.36
CA GLN A 78 2.05 -3.68 10.28
C GLN A 78 2.54 -5.12 10.42
N VAL A 79 2.79 -5.60 11.64
CA VAL A 79 3.16 -7.00 11.89
C VAL A 79 2.03 -7.94 11.47
N LYS A 80 0.80 -7.64 11.85
CA LYS A 80 -0.39 -8.43 11.51
C LYS A 80 -0.65 -8.43 10.00
N LEU A 81 -0.60 -7.24 9.37
CA LEU A 81 -0.82 -7.07 7.94
C LEU A 81 0.20 -7.88 7.13
N MET A 82 1.49 -7.76 7.47
CA MET A 82 2.55 -8.49 6.78
C MET A 82 2.47 -10.00 7.03
N GLY A 83 2.11 -10.43 8.24
CA GLY A 83 1.89 -11.84 8.55
C GLY A 83 0.79 -12.45 7.68
N LEU A 84 -0.34 -11.74 7.51
CA LEU A 84 -1.43 -12.21 6.66
C LEU A 84 -1.04 -12.24 5.17
N TYR A 85 -0.34 -11.21 4.66
CA TYR A 85 0.20 -11.26 3.30
C TYR A 85 1.19 -12.41 3.12
N TYR A 86 2.06 -12.64 4.10
CA TYR A 86 3.02 -13.75 4.05
C TYR A 86 2.32 -15.10 3.91
N ASP A 87 1.31 -15.35 4.73
CA ASP A 87 0.55 -16.61 4.69
C ASP A 87 -0.18 -16.79 3.35
N LEU A 88 -0.81 -15.74 2.84
CA LEU A 88 -1.56 -15.80 1.58
C LEU A 88 -0.64 -15.96 0.36
N PHE A 89 0.47 -15.21 0.27
CA PHE A 89 1.38 -15.31 -0.87
C PHE A 89 2.20 -16.61 -0.88
N ARG A 90 2.45 -17.19 0.29
CA ARG A 90 3.13 -18.48 0.41
C ARG A 90 2.39 -19.62 -0.32
N GLU A 91 1.06 -19.56 -0.38
CA GLU A 91 0.27 -20.55 -1.13
C GLU A 91 0.57 -20.56 -2.64
N TYR A 92 1.21 -19.50 -3.15
CA TYR A 92 1.64 -19.33 -4.54
C TYR A 92 3.16 -19.41 -4.73
N ASP A 93 3.92 -19.85 -3.71
CA ASP A 93 5.39 -19.82 -3.69
C ASP A 93 5.97 -18.42 -3.99
N ILE A 94 5.24 -17.36 -3.61
CA ILE A 94 5.67 -15.97 -3.77
C ILE A 94 6.29 -15.47 -2.48
N HIS A 95 7.58 -15.16 -2.52
CA HIS A 95 8.26 -14.45 -1.44
C HIS A 95 7.88 -12.98 -1.46
N ILE A 96 7.65 -12.42 -0.27
CA ILE A 96 7.36 -11.00 -0.10
C ILE A 96 8.46 -10.32 0.69
N GLY A 97 8.64 -9.02 0.47
CA GLY A 97 9.55 -8.21 1.27
C GLY A 97 8.92 -6.87 1.62
N GLN A 98 9.09 -6.43 2.86
CA GLN A 98 8.54 -5.17 3.34
C GLN A 98 9.46 -4.00 2.99
N VAL A 99 8.87 -2.91 2.50
CA VAL A 99 9.54 -1.62 2.33
C VAL A 99 8.73 -0.55 3.04
N LEU A 100 9.28 0.03 4.11
CA LEU A 100 8.68 1.18 4.79
C LEU A 100 9.42 2.44 4.37
N THR A 101 8.67 3.47 3.96
CA THR A 101 9.23 4.67 3.38
C THR A 101 8.61 5.94 3.96
N MET A 102 9.29 7.05 3.81
CA MET A 102 8.84 8.40 4.19
C MET A 102 8.91 9.32 2.97
N LYS A 103 8.17 10.41 3.00
CA LYS A 103 8.14 11.39 1.91
C LYS A 103 9.54 11.90 1.51
N LYS A 104 10.41 12.13 2.49
CA LYS A 104 11.79 12.56 2.25
C LYS A 104 12.64 11.55 1.45
N ASN A 105 12.29 10.26 1.47
CA ASN A 105 13.03 9.23 0.72
C ASN A 105 12.79 9.34 -0.82
N PHE A 106 11.90 10.23 -1.25
CA PHE A 106 11.65 10.54 -2.67
C PHE A 106 12.37 11.80 -3.14
N GLU A 107 13.06 12.51 -2.25
CA GLU A 107 13.95 13.61 -2.63
C GLU A 107 15.21 13.06 -3.31
N PRO A 108 15.77 13.79 -4.32
CA PRO A 108 17.01 13.36 -4.97
C PRO A 108 18.14 13.18 -3.99
N GLY A 109 18.78 11.98 -3.96
CA GLY A 109 19.89 11.68 -3.06
C GLY A 109 20.07 10.18 -2.83
N ASP A 110 20.94 9.85 -1.87
CA ASP A 110 21.34 8.47 -1.58
C ASP A 110 20.15 7.63 -1.07
N GLU A 111 19.25 8.22 -0.28
CA GLU A 111 18.07 7.50 0.24
C GLU A 111 17.16 7.06 -0.91
N TYR A 112 16.93 7.93 -1.89
CA TYR A 112 16.16 7.61 -3.10
C TYR A 112 16.83 6.48 -3.91
N ALA A 113 18.14 6.61 -4.15
CA ALA A 113 18.91 5.62 -4.91
C ALA A 113 18.92 4.25 -4.23
N ASN A 114 19.13 4.23 -2.91
CA ASN A 114 19.16 3.00 -2.11
C ASN A 114 17.79 2.32 -2.06
N GLN A 115 16.71 3.08 -1.89
CA GLN A 115 15.35 2.53 -1.89
C GLN A 115 14.99 1.93 -3.25
N ARG A 116 15.29 2.65 -4.34
CA ARG A 116 15.10 2.15 -5.71
C ARG A 116 15.91 0.87 -5.94
N GLN A 117 17.18 0.86 -5.54
CA GLN A 117 18.07 -0.30 -5.69
C GLN A 117 17.55 -1.50 -4.89
N CYS A 118 17.12 -1.30 -3.65
CA CYS A 118 16.54 -2.36 -2.82
C CYS A 118 15.35 -3.04 -3.52
N MET A 119 14.40 -2.26 -4.02
CA MET A 119 13.24 -2.81 -4.72
C MET A 119 13.62 -3.50 -6.04
N ASN A 120 14.62 -3.00 -6.79
CA ASN A 120 15.11 -3.70 -7.97
C ASN A 120 15.71 -5.05 -7.61
N VAL A 121 16.57 -5.11 -6.58
CA VAL A 121 17.16 -6.38 -6.11
C VAL A 121 16.08 -7.37 -5.66
N MET A 122 15.02 -6.90 -5.00
CA MET A 122 13.89 -7.76 -4.63
C MET A 122 13.22 -8.34 -5.88
N LEU A 123 12.87 -7.51 -6.85
CA LEU A 123 12.22 -7.94 -8.10
C LEU A 123 13.10 -8.89 -8.91
N ASP A 124 14.39 -8.61 -9.02
CA ASP A 124 15.37 -9.44 -9.74
C ASP A 124 15.52 -10.83 -9.11
N ASN A 125 15.24 -10.95 -7.80
CA ASN A 125 15.24 -12.22 -7.07
C ASN A 125 13.86 -12.84 -6.89
N GLY A 126 12.85 -12.37 -7.63
CA GLY A 126 11.50 -12.91 -7.57
C GLY A 126 10.72 -12.56 -6.29
N VAL A 127 11.22 -11.63 -5.47
CA VAL A 127 10.54 -11.16 -4.26
C VAL A 127 9.58 -10.03 -4.62
N LEU A 128 8.34 -10.09 -4.13
CA LEU A 128 7.32 -9.06 -4.31
C LEU A 128 7.50 -7.97 -3.23
N PRO A 129 7.81 -6.71 -3.61
CA PRO A 129 7.86 -5.63 -2.65
C PRO A 129 6.45 -5.24 -2.18
N ILE A 130 6.25 -5.18 -0.85
CA ILE A 130 5.07 -4.60 -0.22
C ILE A 130 5.49 -3.29 0.46
N VAL A 131 5.03 -2.18 -0.10
CA VAL A 131 5.41 -0.84 0.31
C VAL A 131 4.32 -0.21 1.16
N ASN A 132 4.69 0.46 2.24
CA ASN A 132 3.79 1.29 3.04
C ASN A 132 4.55 2.51 3.58
N GLU A 133 3.81 3.51 4.06
CA GLU A 133 4.40 4.60 4.82
C GLU A 133 4.97 4.09 6.15
N ASN A 134 6.08 4.67 6.59
CA ASN A 134 6.64 4.43 7.90
C ASN A 134 5.96 5.32 8.95
N ASP A 135 4.73 4.98 9.28
CA ASP A 135 3.89 5.71 10.22
C ASP A 135 4.49 5.81 11.64
N THR A 136 5.47 4.98 11.98
CA THR A 136 6.10 4.99 13.32
C THR A 136 7.03 6.18 13.49
N VAL A 137 7.59 6.71 12.40
CA VAL A 137 8.53 7.84 12.42
C VAL A 137 8.04 9.04 11.62
N SER A 138 7.01 8.86 10.78
CA SER A 138 6.38 9.96 10.05
C SER A 138 5.54 10.80 11.00
N ILE A 139 5.85 12.10 11.09
CA ILE A 139 5.13 13.07 11.90
C ILE A 139 4.42 14.09 11.01
N THR A 140 3.45 14.79 11.57
CA THR A 140 2.65 15.81 10.87
C THR A 140 3.52 16.78 10.07
N GLY A 141 3.21 16.93 8.77
CA GLY A 141 3.96 17.79 7.83
C GLY A 141 5.03 17.07 7.00
N LEU A 142 5.46 15.87 7.40
CA LEU A 142 6.40 15.02 6.65
C LEU A 142 5.76 13.75 6.12
N MET A 143 4.43 13.66 6.22
CA MET A 143 3.64 12.51 5.82
C MET A 143 3.17 12.64 4.37
N PHE A 144 2.90 11.50 3.75
CA PHE A 144 2.10 11.52 2.54
C PHE A 144 0.67 11.98 2.85
N THR A 145 0.01 12.60 1.89
CA THR A 145 -1.41 12.96 2.00
C THR A 145 -2.24 11.68 2.17
N ASP A 146 -1.89 10.69 1.38
CA ASP A 146 -2.43 9.32 1.42
C ASP A 146 -1.50 8.35 0.66
N ASN A 147 -1.88 7.07 0.63
CA ASN A 147 -1.12 6.07 -0.13
C ASN A 147 -1.31 6.16 -1.65
N ASP A 148 -2.21 7.02 -2.16
CA ASP A 148 -2.32 7.30 -3.59
C ASP A 148 -1.11 8.13 -4.03
N GLU A 149 -0.75 9.19 -3.26
CA GLU A 149 0.48 9.97 -3.48
C GLU A 149 1.71 9.07 -3.42
N LEU A 150 1.82 8.23 -2.38
CA LEU A 150 2.94 7.28 -2.24
C LEU A 150 3.03 6.36 -3.46
N SER A 151 1.92 5.80 -3.91
CA SER A 151 1.91 4.86 -5.03
C SER A 151 2.32 5.51 -6.36
N GLY A 152 1.95 6.76 -6.57
CA GLY A 152 2.40 7.56 -7.72
C GLY A 152 3.92 7.76 -7.72
N LEU A 153 4.49 8.12 -6.56
CA LEU A 153 5.94 8.29 -6.40
C LEU A 153 6.69 6.96 -6.58
N ILE A 154 6.16 5.85 -6.07
CA ILE A 154 6.73 4.51 -6.31
C ILE A 154 6.66 4.15 -7.80
N ALA A 155 5.53 4.38 -8.46
CA ALA A 155 5.39 4.11 -9.90
C ALA A 155 6.41 4.90 -10.72
N GLN A 156 6.61 6.17 -10.40
CA GLN A 156 7.62 7.01 -11.03
C GLN A 156 9.04 6.52 -10.74
N MET A 157 9.40 6.27 -9.48
CA MET A 157 10.72 5.78 -9.05
C MET A 157 11.09 4.49 -9.75
N MET A 158 10.13 3.57 -9.85
CA MET A 158 10.34 2.24 -10.39
C MET A 158 10.06 2.15 -11.90
N GLN A 159 9.72 3.27 -12.54
CA GLN A 159 9.39 3.34 -13.97
C GLN A 159 8.32 2.32 -14.37
N ALA A 160 7.26 2.24 -13.55
CA ALA A 160 6.15 1.33 -13.82
C ALA A 160 5.37 1.78 -15.07
N GLU A 161 4.97 0.79 -15.86
CA GLU A 161 4.13 1.01 -17.04
C GLU A 161 2.70 1.39 -16.65
N THR A 162 2.24 0.85 -15.51
CA THR A 162 0.86 1.03 -15.06
C THR A 162 0.82 1.17 -13.53
N LEU A 163 -0.03 2.08 -13.07
CA LEU A 163 -0.47 2.21 -11.69
C LEU A 163 -1.96 1.87 -11.60
N VAL A 164 -2.30 0.87 -10.78
CA VAL A 164 -3.68 0.47 -10.50
C VAL A 164 -4.05 0.94 -9.10
N LEU A 165 -5.09 1.75 -8.99
CA LEU A 165 -5.60 2.24 -7.70
C LEU A 165 -6.90 1.49 -7.36
N LEU A 166 -6.82 0.61 -6.34
CA LEU A 166 -7.99 -0.08 -5.81
C LEU A 166 -8.59 0.75 -4.67
N SER A 167 -9.77 1.29 -4.93
CA SER A 167 -10.51 2.18 -4.04
C SER A 167 -11.95 1.70 -3.86
N ASN A 168 -12.66 2.31 -2.91
CA ASN A 168 -14.09 2.10 -2.68
C ASN A 168 -14.98 3.10 -3.44
N ILE A 169 -14.40 3.87 -4.37
CA ILE A 169 -15.10 4.77 -5.29
C ILE A 169 -14.80 4.35 -6.74
N ASP A 170 -15.73 4.65 -7.65
CA ASP A 170 -15.69 4.17 -9.03
C ASP A 170 -14.62 4.82 -9.91
N GLY A 171 -13.94 5.86 -9.42
CA GLY A 171 -12.87 6.54 -10.13
C GLY A 171 -12.74 8.00 -9.75
N VAL A 172 -12.21 8.81 -10.67
CA VAL A 172 -12.06 10.26 -10.50
C VAL A 172 -13.37 10.96 -10.89
N PHE A 173 -13.82 11.89 -10.05
CA PHE A 173 -15.04 12.64 -10.26
C PHE A 173 -14.75 14.13 -10.45
N THR A 174 -15.63 14.83 -11.14
CA THR A 174 -15.56 16.30 -11.35
C THR A 174 -15.71 17.10 -10.05
N LYS A 175 -16.32 16.48 -9.02
CA LYS A 175 -16.57 17.02 -7.68
C LYS A 175 -16.56 15.89 -6.64
N ASN A 176 -16.84 16.23 -5.36
CA ASN A 176 -17.02 15.21 -4.33
C ASN A 176 -18.05 14.17 -4.79
N PRO A 177 -17.75 12.86 -4.73
CA PRO A 177 -18.68 11.80 -5.17
C PRO A 177 -20.07 11.83 -4.52
N ASN A 178 -20.20 12.44 -3.33
CA ASN A 178 -21.47 12.62 -2.64
C ASN A 178 -22.29 13.83 -3.15
N ASP A 179 -21.75 14.67 -4.03
CA ASP A 179 -22.49 15.75 -4.69
C ASP A 179 -23.38 15.14 -5.79
N PRO A 180 -24.70 15.39 -5.80
CA PRO A 180 -25.60 14.85 -6.82
C PRO A 180 -25.25 15.28 -8.26
N THR A 181 -24.40 16.30 -8.41
CA THR A 181 -23.94 16.81 -9.71
C THR A 181 -22.50 16.36 -10.05
N ALA A 182 -21.93 15.41 -9.26
CA ALA A 182 -20.65 14.85 -9.55
C ALA A 182 -20.76 13.86 -10.72
N GLU A 183 -19.85 13.99 -11.68
CA GLU A 183 -19.77 13.10 -12.83
C GLU A 183 -18.45 12.32 -12.78
N LEU A 184 -18.51 11.02 -13.11
CA LEU A 184 -17.33 10.19 -13.25
C LEU A 184 -16.52 10.66 -14.47
N ILE A 185 -15.22 10.86 -14.30
CA ILE A 185 -14.28 11.19 -15.38
C ILE A 185 -13.71 9.87 -15.90
N PRO A 186 -14.12 9.39 -17.09
CA PRO A 186 -13.69 8.10 -17.60
C PRO A 186 -12.22 8.10 -18.06
N GLU A 187 -11.73 9.25 -18.48
CA GLU A 187 -10.37 9.43 -19.00
C GLU A 187 -9.89 10.86 -18.75
N VAL A 188 -8.68 11.00 -18.27
CA VAL A 188 -7.99 12.32 -18.12
C VAL A 188 -6.93 12.41 -19.21
N GLN A 189 -7.04 13.44 -20.06
CA GLN A 189 -6.07 13.72 -21.14
C GLN A 189 -4.98 14.67 -20.68
#